data_d2dab70571381e459648a4b897749028
#
_entry.id   d2dab70571381e459648a4b897749028
#
_cell.length_a   1.000
_cell.length_b   1.000
_cell.length_c   1.000
_cell.angle_alpha   90.00
_cell.angle_beta   90.00
_cell.angle_gamma   90.00
#
_symmetry.space_group_name_H-M   'P 1'
#
loop_
_entity.id
_entity.type
_entity.pdbx_description
1 polymer ?
#
loop_
_entity_poly.entity_id
_entity_poly.type
_entity_poly.pdbx_seq_one_letter_code
_entity_poly.pdbx_strand_id
1 'polypeptide(L)'
;MAGKEWSDADFGGLPSVLVAAHELKTPLALTSQLALLLDDDLTSSVDKTQIQQRIIRTSEQALQLTIDLANSVNLTPSLFPLEPVNPLALCQQVAMETKFNAILYGRKVSWPKSSRNSQLILANRTLLGRILANFLNNALAYTEDGSEIKVSVKATKDAVRMSVRDFGPMMSLKEYRLLLDEMETRKTVRTRPESSGLGIYVANQFARAMNGRIGLIRHRDGLTFYVEMPISRQLSLI
;
A
#
# COMPACT_ATOMS: atom_id res chain seq x y z
N MET A 1 -40.72 -14.89 2.03
CA MET A 1 -39.79 -14.07 2.86
C MET A 1 -38.88 -13.37 1.89
N ALA A 2 -39.09 -12.07 1.68
CA ALA A 2 -38.27 -11.27 0.78
C ALA A 2 -36.88 -11.08 1.41
N GLY A 3 -35.84 -11.50 0.71
CA GLY A 3 -34.46 -11.27 1.11
C GLY A 3 -34.20 -9.76 1.16
N LYS A 4 -33.75 -9.30 2.31
CA LYS A 4 -33.33 -7.91 2.50
C LYS A 4 -32.10 -7.69 1.61
N GLU A 5 -32.25 -6.96 0.52
CA GLU A 5 -31.10 -6.47 -0.26
C GLU A 5 -30.36 -5.45 0.61
N TRP A 6 -29.15 -5.79 1.01
CA TRP A 6 -28.27 -4.91 1.75
C TRP A 6 -27.74 -3.85 0.79
N SER A 7 -28.00 -2.59 1.08
CA SER A 7 -27.47 -1.47 0.30
C SER A 7 -26.05 -1.12 0.76
N ASP A 8 -25.22 -0.56 -0.14
CA ASP A 8 -23.86 -0.07 0.18
C ASP A 8 -23.85 0.99 1.31
N ALA A 9 -24.99 1.61 1.60
CA ALA A 9 -25.19 2.54 2.72
C ALA A 9 -25.17 1.85 4.09
N ASP A 10 -25.52 0.55 4.16
CA ASP A 10 -25.56 -0.20 5.42
C ASP A 10 -24.18 -0.53 5.99
N PHE A 11 -23.10 -0.36 5.20
CA PHE A 11 -21.72 -0.67 5.57
C PHE A 11 -20.82 0.56 5.73
N GLY A 12 -21.37 1.76 5.93
CA GLY A 12 -20.62 2.96 6.29
C GLY A 12 -19.58 3.42 5.25
N GLY A 13 -19.81 3.12 3.96
CA GLY A 13 -18.91 3.51 2.87
C GLY A 13 -17.68 2.61 2.72
N LEU A 14 -17.71 1.40 3.30
CA LEU A 14 -16.77 0.33 2.95
C LEU A 14 -16.91 -0.01 1.47
N PRO A 15 -15.80 -0.37 0.79
CA PRO A 15 -15.91 -1.13 -0.44
C PRO A 15 -16.84 -2.29 -0.12
N SER A 16 -17.83 -2.55 -0.98
CA SER A 16 -18.88 -3.51 -0.65
C SER A 16 -18.21 -4.76 -0.07
N VAL A 17 -18.79 -5.36 0.97
CA VAL A 17 -18.28 -6.61 1.58
C VAL A 17 -17.97 -7.66 0.51
N LEU A 18 -18.67 -7.60 -0.61
CA LEU A 18 -18.40 -8.35 -1.83
C LEU A 18 -17.01 -8.10 -2.42
N VAL A 19 -16.55 -6.86 -2.50
CA VAL A 19 -15.22 -6.54 -3.05
C VAL A 19 -14.14 -7.00 -2.08
N ALA A 20 -14.30 -6.74 -0.78
CA ALA A 20 -13.38 -7.21 0.24
C ALA A 20 -13.27 -8.75 0.26
N ALA A 21 -14.43 -9.44 0.16
CA ALA A 21 -14.47 -10.90 0.08
C ALA A 21 -13.80 -11.43 -1.21
N HIS A 22 -14.03 -10.77 -2.35
CA HIS A 22 -13.38 -11.13 -3.60
C HIS A 22 -11.86 -10.98 -3.54
N GLU A 23 -11.38 -9.91 -2.92
CA GLU A 23 -9.97 -9.61 -2.76
C GLU A 23 -9.25 -10.59 -1.82
N LEU A 24 -9.94 -11.04 -0.77
CA LEU A 24 -9.43 -12.09 0.12
C LEU A 24 -9.49 -13.48 -0.52
N LYS A 25 -10.46 -13.74 -1.40
CA LYS A 25 -10.59 -15.01 -2.09
C LYS A 25 -9.37 -15.32 -2.95
N THR A 26 -8.81 -14.33 -3.65
CA THR A 26 -7.67 -14.52 -4.57
C THR A 26 -6.43 -15.07 -3.86
N PRO A 27 -5.88 -14.43 -2.80
CA PRO A 27 -4.73 -14.96 -2.09
C PRO A 27 -5.02 -16.28 -1.38
N LEU A 28 -6.24 -16.48 -0.85
CA LEU A 28 -6.61 -17.74 -0.20
C LEU A 28 -6.69 -18.89 -1.20
N ALA A 29 -7.26 -18.66 -2.39
CA ALA A 29 -7.29 -19.65 -3.47
C ALA A 29 -5.88 -20.02 -3.96
N LEU A 30 -5.00 -19.00 -4.12
CA LEU A 30 -3.61 -19.23 -4.49
C LEU A 30 -2.86 -20.01 -3.40
N THR A 31 -3.05 -19.70 -2.13
CA THR A 31 -2.46 -20.43 -1.01
C THR A 31 -2.90 -21.90 -1.04
N SER A 32 -4.19 -22.15 -1.26
CA SER A 32 -4.74 -23.51 -1.38
C SER A 32 -4.14 -24.27 -2.57
N GLN A 33 -4.04 -23.66 -3.74
CA GLN A 33 -3.41 -24.27 -4.92
C GLN A 33 -1.93 -24.59 -4.70
N LEU A 34 -1.19 -23.67 -4.09
CA LEU A 34 0.23 -23.90 -3.77
C LEU A 34 0.41 -25.01 -2.73
N ALA A 35 -0.48 -25.11 -1.74
CA ALA A 35 -0.45 -26.18 -0.75
C ALA A 35 -0.66 -27.57 -1.39
N LEU A 36 -1.55 -27.67 -2.38
CA LEU A 36 -1.76 -28.92 -3.13
C LEU A 36 -0.50 -29.35 -3.91
N LEU A 37 0.28 -28.39 -4.43
CA LEU A 37 1.54 -28.68 -5.12
C LEU A 37 2.64 -29.19 -4.18
N LEU A 38 2.56 -28.91 -2.87
CA LEU A 38 3.52 -29.47 -1.89
C LEU A 38 3.33 -30.98 -1.66
N ASP A 39 2.12 -31.47 -1.80
CA ASP A 39 1.77 -32.89 -1.64
C ASP A 39 2.14 -33.73 -2.88
N ASP A 40 2.53 -33.08 -3.98
CA ASP A 40 2.92 -33.79 -5.19
C ASP A 40 4.33 -34.39 -5.02
N ASP A 41 4.44 -35.71 -5.11
CA ASP A 41 5.69 -36.45 -5.00
C ASP A 41 6.70 -36.14 -6.14
N LEU A 42 6.23 -35.57 -7.24
CA LEU A 42 7.06 -35.19 -8.40
C LEU A 42 7.75 -33.81 -8.17
N THR A 43 7.38 -33.06 -7.13
CA THR A 43 7.94 -31.74 -6.84
C THR A 43 9.31 -31.85 -6.16
N SER A 44 10.33 -31.24 -6.76
CA SER A 44 11.69 -31.27 -6.20
C SER A 44 11.78 -30.56 -4.85
N SER A 45 12.79 -30.86 -4.04
CA SER A 45 13.00 -30.23 -2.73
C SER A 45 13.22 -28.71 -2.82
N VAL A 46 13.86 -28.24 -3.91
CA VAL A 46 14.07 -26.82 -4.18
C VAL A 46 12.76 -26.14 -4.50
N ASP A 47 11.93 -26.76 -5.34
CA ASP A 47 10.61 -26.24 -5.70
C ASP A 47 9.68 -26.22 -4.47
N LYS A 48 9.71 -27.25 -3.62
CA LYS A 48 8.95 -27.29 -2.36
C LYS A 48 9.30 -26.10 -1.45
N THR A 49 10.58 -25.75 -1.32
CA THR A 49 11.00 -24.58 -0.54
C THR A 49 10.46 -23.27 -1.13
N GLN A 50 10.49 -23.13 -2.45
CA GLN A 50 9.95 -21.93 -3.11
C GLN A 50 8.43 -21.85 -2.96
N ILE A 51 7.71 -22.96 -3.08
CA ILE A 51 6.27 -23.04 -2.88
C ILE A 51 5.90 -22.66 -1.45
N GLN A 52 6.61 -23.19 -0.44
CA GLN A 52 6.40 -22.83 0.97
C GLN A 52 6.57 -21.32 1.22
N GLN A 53 7.65 -20.72 0.69
CA GLN A 53 7.86 -19.28 0.79
C GLN A 53 6.74 -18.47 0.12
N ARG A 54 6.22 -18.96 -0.99
CA ARG A 54 5.12 -18.33 -1.71
C ARG A 54 3.81 -18.42 -0.94
N ILE A 55 3.54 -19.55 -0.28
CA ILE A 55 2.39 -19.74 0.61
C ILE A 55 2.45 -18.73 1.77
N ILE A 56 3.58 -18.66 2.47
CA ILE A 56 3.79 -17.75 3.59
C ILE A 56 3.48 -16.31 3.16
N ARG A 57 4.08 -15.84 2.07
CA ARG A 57 3.85 -14.47 1.56
C ARG A 57 2.40 -14.18 1.23
N THR A 58 1.77 -15.09 0.50
CA THR A 58 0.39 -14.90 0.08
C THR A 58 -0.55 -14.84 1.29
N SER A 59 -0.27 -15.65 2.31
CA SER A 59 -1.01 -15.66 3.57
C SER A 59 -0.79 -14.37 4.37
N GLU A 60 0.46 -13.89 4.46
CA GLU A 60 0.79 -12.62 5.12
C GLU A 60 0.14 -11.42 4.41
N GLN A 61 0.11 -11.42 3.08
CA GLN A 61 -0.59 -10.39 2.30
C GLN A 61 -2.10 -10.40 2.57
N ALA A 62 -2.73 -11.57 2.62
CA ALA A 62 -4.15 -11.70 2.94
C ALA A 62 -4.46 -11.23 4.36
N LEU A 63 -3.63 -11.62 5.33
CA LEU A 63 -3.77 -11.18 6.73
C LEU A 63 -3.63 -9.66 6.85
N GLN A 64 -2.60 -9.09 6.18
CA GLN A 64 -2.37 -7.66 6.19
C GLN A 64 -3.55 -6.89 5.59
N LEU A 65 -4.09 -7.38 4.48
CA LEU A 65 -5.27 -6.81 3.84
C LEU A 65 -6.48 -6.81 4.79
N THR A 66 -6.68 -7.90 5.54
CA THR A 66 -7.75 -8.02 6.53
C THR A 66 -7.58 -6.99 7.66
N ILE A 67 -6.36 -6.81 8.17
CA ILE A 67 -6.03 -5.83 9.22
C ILE A 67 -6.29 -4.40 8.69
N ASP A 68 -5.83 -4.10 7.48
CA ASP A 68 -5.99 -2.77 6.89
C ASP A 68 -7.47 -2.44 6.62
N LEU A 69 -8.26 -3.42 6.21
CA LEU A 69 -9.71 -3.27 6.11
C LEU A 69 -10.35 -3.01 7.47
N ALA A 70 -10.05 -3.81 8.47
CA ALA A 70 -10.58 -3.62 9.82
C ALA A 70 -10.23 -2.23 10.38
N ASN A 71 -9.00 -1.78 10.17
CA ASN A 71 -8.57 -0.44 10.58
C ASN A 71 -9.29 0.67 9.78
N SER A 72 -9.57 0.46 8.49
CA SER A 72 -10.24 1.46 7.66
C SER A 72 -11.68 1.74 8.07
N VAL A 73 -12.33 0.78 8.74
CA VAL A 73 -13.70 0.91 9.27
C VAL A 73 -13.75 1.82 10.50
N ASN A 74 -12.73 1.76 11.36
CA ASN A 74 -12.71 2.36 12.69
C ASN A 74 -11.65 3.46 12.83
N LEU A 75 -11.53 4.33 11.84
CA LEU A 75 -10.58 5.45 11.85
C LEU A 75 -11.04 6.58 12.78
N THR A 76 -11.15 6.28 14.08
CA THR A 76 -11.47 7.29 15.08
C THR A 76 -10.20 7.98 15.60
N PRO A 77 -10.20 9.31 15.81
CA PRO A 77 -9.03 10.03 16.33
C PRO A 77 -8.48 9.48 17.66
N SER A 78 -9.37 8.90 18.49
CA SER A 78 -8.97 8.28 19.76
C SER A 78 -8.11 7.03 19.60
N LEU A 79 -8.33 6.25 18.53
CA LEU A 79 -7.56 5.04 18.24
C LEU A 79 -6.28 5.34 17.46
N PHE A 80 -6.26 6.41 16.68
CA PHE A 80 -5.15 6.79 15.81
C PHE A 80 -4.75 8.26 16.03
N PRO A 81 -4.21 8.63 17.21
CA PRO A 81 -3.83 9.99 17.51
C PRO A 81 -2.76 10.49 16.53
N LEU A 82 -2.86 11.76 16.18
CA LEU A 82 -1.86 12.44 15.35
C LEU A 82 -0.73 12.95 16.22
N GLU A 83 0.49 12.74 15.79
CA GLU A 83 1.72 13.15 16.46
C GLU A 83 2.72 13.77 15.45
N PRO A 84 3.70 14.57 15.93
CA PRO A 84 4.81 14.99 15.08
C PRO A 84 5.67 13.78 14.66
N VAL A 85 5.69 13.49 13.37
CA VAL A 85 6.45 12.35 12.80
C VAL A 85 7.57 12.89 11.92
N ASN A 86 8.78 12.33 12.09
CA ASN A 86 9.87 12.57 11.16
C ASN A 86 9.72 11.63 9.94
N PRO A 87 9.48 12.17 8.74
CA PRO A 87 9.22 11.36 7.55
C PRO A 87 10.43 10.54 7.10
N LEU A 88 11.68 11.02 7.36
CA LEU A 88 12.88 10.27 7.02
C LEU A 88 13.10 9.08 7.98
N ALA A 89 12.85 9.27 9.28
CA ALA A 89 12.90 8.19 10.26
C ALA A 89 11.83 7.12 9.96
N LEU A 90 10.63 7.54 9.54
CA LEU A 90 9.60 6.61 9.10
C LEU A 90 10.01 5.82 7.86
N CYS A 91 10.64 6.46 6.86
CA CYS A 91 11.20 5.74 5.70
C CYS A 91 12.21 4.68 6.12
N GLN A 92 13.09 4.96 7.11
CA GLN A 92 14.05 3.99 7.61
C GLN A 92 13.36 2.79 8.29
N GLN A 93 12.32 3.04 9.07
CA GLN A 93 11.52 1.98 9.69
C GLN A 93 10.88 1.09 8.62
N VAL A 94 10.18 1.68 7.64
CA VAL A 94 9.54 0.93 6.53
C VAL A 94 10.59 0.18 5.71
N ALA A 95 11.80 0.75 5.53
CA ALA A 95 12.90 0.07 4.85
C ALA A 95 13.32 -1.23 5.54
N MET A 96 13.38 -1.23 6.88
CA MET A 96 13.70 -2.43 7.65
C MET A 96 12.58 -3.49 7.54
N GLU A 97 11.33 -3.06 7.68
CA GLU A 97 10.16 -3.94 7.62
C GLU A 97 10.00 -4.58 6.23
N THR A 98 10.30 -3.85 5.16
CA THR A 98 10.09 -4.31 3.78
C THR A 98 11.33 -4.91 3.12
N LYS A 99 12.48 -4.91 3.79
CA LYS A 99 13.77 -5.42 3.26
C LYS A 99 13.67 -6.84 2.74
N PHE A 100 13.02 -7.72 3.51
CA PHE A 100 12.84 -9.11 3.13
C PHE A 100 12.02 -9.25 1.85
N ASN A 101 10.91 -8.50 1.72
CA ASN A 101 10.09 -8.51 0.52
C ASN A 101 10.88 -8.02 -0.70
N ALA A 102 11.68 -6.95 -0.58
CA ALA A 102 12.52 -6.47 -1.67
C ALA A 102 13.51 -7.53 -2.17
N ILE A 103 14.17 -8.25 -1.25
CA ILE A 103 15.06 -9.38 -1.58
C ILE A 103 14.30 -10.48 -2.31
N LEU A 104 13.12 -10.84 -1.83
CA LEU A 104 12.30 -11.91 -2.40
C LEU A 104 11.79 -11.60 -3.81
N TYR A 105 11.51 -10.32 -4.11
CA TYR A 105 11.16 -9.87 -5.46
C TYR A 105 12.41 -9.63 -6.33
N GLY A 106 13.63 -9.81 -5.78
CA GLY A 106 14.87 -9.50 -6.50
C GLY A 106 14.99 -8.02 -6.89
N ARG A 107 14.37 -7.12 -6.11
CA ARG A 107 14.31 -5.69 -6.43
C ARG A 107 15.23 -4.88 -5.54
N LYS A 108 15.80 -3.81 -6.11
CA LYS A 108 16.56 -2.80 -5.37
C LYS A 108 15.64 -1.63 -5.04
N VAL A 109 15.76 -1.12 -3.81
CA VAL A 109 15.01 0.05 -3.35
C VAL A 109 15.99 1.12 -2.86
N SER A 110 15.92 2.29 -3.47
CA SER A 110 16.68 3.47 -3.07
C SER A 110 15.87 4.29 -2.09
N TRP A 111 16.45 4.56 -0.93
CA TRP A 111 15.81 5.28 0.17
C TRP A 111 16.37 6.69 0.31
N PRO A 112 15.57 7.67 0.78
CA PRO A 112 16.08 9.01 1.01
C PRO A 112 17.16 9.00 2.08
N LYS A 113 18.23 9.80 1.85
CA LYS A 113 19.31 9.95 2.83
C LYS A 113 18.79 10.71 4.07
N SER A 114 19.30 10.34 5.24
CA SER A 114 19.01 11.05 6.48
C SER A 114 19.45 12.52 6.36
N SER A 115 18.63 13.42 6.86
CA SER A 115 18.93 14.86 6.93
C SER A 115 18.62 15.36 8.33
N ARG A 116 19.49 16.21 8.88
CA ARG A 116 19.28 16.84 10.20
C ARG A 116 18.12 17.85 10.21
N ASN A 117 17.76 18.41 9.06
CA ASN A 117 16.72 19.42 8.91
C ASN A 117 15.44 18.85 8.28
N SER A 118 15.00 17.66 8.67
CA SER A 118 13.74 17.11 8.22
C SER A 118 12.57 17.82 8.90
N GLN A 119 11.67 18.39 8.10
CA GLN A 119 10.41 18.95 8.63
C GLN A 119 9.53 17.83 9.17
N LEU A 120 9.02 18.03 10.41
CA LEU A 120 8.04 17.13 11.01
C LEU A 120 6.68 17.32 10.34
N ILE A 121 5.96 16.22 10.23
CA ILE A 121 4.59 16.19 9.72
C ILE A 121 3.64 15.76 10.83
N LEU A 122 2.40 16.23 10.78
CA LEU A 122 1.36 15.80 11.70
C LEU A 122 0.69 14.54 11.16
N ALA A 123 0.97 13.39 11.75
CA ALA A 123 0.48 12.10 11.26
C ALA A 123 0.36 11.06 12.38
N ASN A 124 -0.37 9.99 12.12
CA ASN A 124 -0.24 8.75 12.87
C ASN A 124 0.86 7.88 12.21
N ARG A 125 1.89 7.54 12.97
CA ARG A 125 3.06 6.79 12.47
C ARG A 125 2.68 5.46 11.83
N THR A 126 1.78 4.71 12.46
CA THR A 126 1.35 3.38 11.99
C THR A 126 0.59 3.50 10.67
N LEU A 127 -0.41 4.37 10.58
CA LEU A 127 -1.20 4.55 9.36
C LEU A 127 -0.35 5.05 8.19
N LEU A 128 0.56 6.00 8.44
CA LEU A 128 1.45 6.53 7.42
C LEU A 128 2.48 5.47 6.94
N GLY A 129 2.99 4.66 7.86
CA GLY A 129 3.84 3.51 7.51
C GLY A 129 3.12 2.52 6.60
N ARG A 130 1.82 2.24 6.87
CA ARG A 130 0.98 1.38 6.03
C ARG A 130 0.75 1.95 4.63
N ILE A 131 0.54 3.26 4.51
CA ILE A 131 0.44 3.91 3.19
C ILE A 131 1.72 3.67 2.38
N LEU A 132 2.89 3.91 2.98
CA LEU A 132 4.17 3.70 2.29
C LEU A 132 4.41 2.23 1.94
N ALA A 133 4.09 1.31 2.85
CA ALA A 133 4.19 -0.13 2.59
C ALA A 133 3.29 -0.56 1.43
N ASN A 134 2.05 -0.06 1.34
CA ASN A 134 1.15 -0.32 0.22
C ASN A 134 1.72 0.19 -1.11
N PHE A 135 2.28 1.40 -1.14
CA PHE A 135 2.92 1.93 -2.35
C PHE A 135 4.14 1.12 -2.76
N LEU A 136 4.94 0.70 -1.76
CA LEU A 136 6.14 -0.09 -2.00
C LEU A 136 5.80 -1.50 -2.49
N ASN A 137 4.81 -2.17 -1.91
CA ASN A 137 4.36 -3.48 -2.36
C ASN A 137 3.87 -3.44 -3.82
N ASN A 138 3.14 -2.39 -4.19
CA ASN A 138 2.76 -2.15 -5.59
C ASN A 138 4.01 -1.98 -6.47
N ALA A 139 4.98 -1.17 -6.05
CA ALA A 139 6.21 -0.96 -6.80
C ALA A 139 7.03 -2.25 -6.95
N LEU A 140 7.14 -3.06 -5.89
CA LEU A 140 7.84 -4.36 -5.93
C LEU A 140 7.19 -5.34 -6.91
N ALA A 141 5.85 -5.36 -6.96
CA ALA A 141 5.11 -6.24 -7.86
C ALA A 141 5.25 -5.87 -9.34
N TYR A 142 5.38 -4.57 -9.66
CA TYR A 142 5.28 -4.08 -11.04
C TYR A 142 6.57 -3.50 -11.62
N THR A 143 7.61 -3.27 -10.82
CA THR A 143 8.91 -2.81 -11.35
C THR A 143 9.55 -3.91 -12.19
N GLU A 144 10.06 -3.55 -13.37
CA GLU A 144 10.77 -4.46 -14.27
C GLU A 144 12.15 -4.84 -13.70
N ASP A 145 12.67 -6.00 -14.15
CA ASP A 145 13.95 -6.51 -13.70
C ASP A 145 15.11 -5.53 -14.00
N GLY A 146 16.00 -5.42 -13.03
CA GLY A 146 17.17 -4.52 -13.15
C GLY A 146 16.91 -3.05 -12.81
N SER A 147 15.64 -2.65 -12.67
CA SER A 147 15.29 -1.27 -12.30
C SER A 147 15.25 -1.07 -10.79
N GLU A 148 15.59 0.14 -10.32
CA GLU A 148 15.61 0.49 -8.92
C GLU A 148 14.38 1.30 -8.53
N ILE A 149 13.60 0.80 -7.57
CA ILE A 149 12.47 1.53 -6.98
C ILE A 149 13.03 2.71 -6.18
N LYS A 150 12.47 3.92 -6.36
CA LYS A 150 12.95 5.12 -5.67
C LYS A 150 11.93 5.64 -4.66
N VAL A 151 12.32 5.68 -3.40
CA VAL A 151 11.56 6.35 -2.34
C VAL A 151 12.14 7.74 -2.15
N SER A 152 11.30 8.77 -2.07
CA SER A 152 11.77 10.14 -1.85
C SER A 152 10.85 10.92 -0.90
N VAL A 153 11.45 11.89 -0.21
CA VAL A 153 10.78 12.83 0.69
C VAL A 153 11.13 14.24 0.24
N LYS A 154 10.11 15.05 -0.04
CA LYS A 154 10.26 16.44 -0.49
C LYS A 154 9.34 17.34 0.32
N ALA A 155 9.91 18.36 0.96
CA ALA A 155 9.14 19.38 1.62
C ALA A 155 8.68 20.45 0.61
N THR A 156 7.44 20.91 0.77
CA THR A 156 6.88 22.12 0.16
C THR A 156 6.65 23.16 1.25
N LYS A 157 6.04 24.30 0.90
CA LYS A 157 5.76 25.36 1.89
C LYS A 157 4.87 24.88 3.06
N ASP A 158 3.85 24.08 2.77
CA ASP A 158 2.79 23.72 3.71
C ASP A 158 2.64 22.21 3.96
N ALA A 159 3.38 21.39 3.22
CA ALA A 159 3.29 19.93 3.28
C ALA A 159 4.62 19.25 3.02
N VAL A 160 4.71 17.99 3.42
CA VAL A 160 5.78 17.08 2.99
C VAL A 160 5.17 16.00 2.12
N ARG A 161 5.75 15.81 0.94
CA ARG A 161 5.41 14.73 0.02
C ARG A 161 6.40 13.58 0.18
N MET A 162 5.86 12.40 0.49
CA MET A 162 6.59 11.13 0.48
C MET A 162 6.13 10.34 -0.74
N SER A 163 7.04 9.83 -1.55
CA SER A 163 6.69 9.19 -2.82
C SER A 163 7.49 7.92 -3.07
N VAL A 164 6.85 6.97 -3.75
CA VAL A 164 7.43 5.72 -4.23
C VAL A 164 7.28 5.67 -5.75
N ARG A 165 8.40 5.60 -6.46
CA ARG A 165 8.50 5.55 -7.91
C ARG A 165 8.81 4.12 -8.34
N ASP A 166 7.93 3.50 -9.09
CA ASP A 166 8.18 2.24 -9.79
C ASP A 166 8.69 2.48 -11.22
N PHE A 167 9.30 1.47 -11.81
CA PHE A 167 9.76 1.43 -13.19
C PHE A 167 9.18 0.19 -13.87
N GLY A 168 7.86 0.20 -14.02
CA GLY A 168 7.10 -0.86 -14.66
C GLY A 168 6.48 -0.43 -15.99
N PRO A 169 5.59 -1.25 -16.56
CA PRO A 169 4.92 -0.95 -17.81
C PRO A 169 4.18 0.39 -17.75
N MET A 170 4.21 1.12 -18.87
CA MET A 170 3.50 2.39 -18.98
C MET A 170 1.99 2.18 -18.86
N MET A 171 1.36 2.88 -17.93
CA MET A 171 -0.09 2.95 -17.84
C MET A 171 -0.66 3.81 -18.96
N SER A 172 -1.74 3.38 -19.64
CA SER A 172 -2.42 4.18 -20.63
C SER A 172 -3.05 5.44 -20.04
N LEU A 173 -3.30 6.47 -20.85
CA LEU A 173 -3.98 7.69 -20.39
C LEU A 173 -5.42 7.42 -19.91
N LYS A 174 -6.09 6.43 -20.52
CA LYS A 174 -7.45 6.05 -20.13
C LYS A 174 -7.46 5.43 -18.73
N GLU A 175 -6.57 4.47 -18.48
CA GLU A 175 -6.42 3.85 -17.17
C GLU A 175 -6.01 4.86 -16.10
N TYR A 176 -5.07 5.76 -16.41
CA TYR A 176 -4.63 6.80 -15.50
C TYR A 176 -5.78 7.74 -15.07
N ARG A 177 -6.62 8.18 -16.03
CA ARG A 177 -7.77 9.05 -15.73
C ARG A 177 -8.82 8.32 -14.88
N LEU A 178 -9.11 7.05 -15.23
CA LEU A 178 -10.02 6.22 -14.48
C LEU A 178 -9.54 6.06 -13.03
N LEU A 179 -8.26 5.79 -12.84
CA LEU A 179 -7.64 5.62 -11.54
C LEU A 179 -7.73 6.90 -10.68
N LEU A 180 -7.51 8.07 -11.27
CA LEU A 180 -7.67 9.35 -10.57
C LEU A 180 -9.12 9.58 -10.15
N ASP A 181 -10.09 9.33 -11.04
CA ASP A 181 -11.52 9.47 -10.76
C ASP A 181 -11.98 8.53 -9.62
N GLU A 182 -11.52 7.27 -9.65
CA GLU A 182 -11.80 6.30 -8.59
C GLU A 182 -11.21 6.73 -7.23
N MET A 183 -9.99 7.28 -7.22
CA MET A 183 -9.36 7.81 -6.01
C MET A 183 -10.15 9.00 -5.43
N GLU A 184 -10.74 9.85 -6.27
CA GLU A 184 -11.57 10.98 -5.84
C GLU A 184 -12.96 10.53 -5.35
N THR A 185 -13.60 9.60 -6.03
CA THR A 185 -14.98 9.17 -5.79
C THR A 185 -15.17 8.17 -4.66
N ARG A 186 -14.09 7.81 -3.94
CA ARG A 186 -14.10 6.83 -2.84
C ARG A 186 -14.49 5.40 -3.24
N LYS A 187 -14.40 5.07 -4.52
CA LYS A 187 -14.61 3.70 -5.00
C LYS A 187 -13.32 2.88 -4.87
N THR A 188 -13.45 1.56 -4.93
CA THR A 188 -12.29 0.66 -5.01
C THR A 188 -11.44 0.99 -6.23
N VAL A 189 -10.15 1.14 -6.01
CA VAL A 189 -9.21 1.68 -6.99
C VAL A 189 -8.39 0.55 -7.60
N ARG A 190 -8.68 0.13 -8.82
CA ARG A 190 -7.86 -0.87 -9.53
C ARG A 190 -6.73 -0.17 -10.28
N THR A 191 -5.52 -0.30 -9.78
CA THR A 191 -4.33 0.28 -10.42
C THR A 191 -3.89 -0.46 -11.68
N ARG A 192 -4.18 -1.75 -11.76
CA ARG A 192 -3.90 -2.64 -12.92
C ARG A 192 -4.84 -3.84 -12.88
N PRO A 193 -5.03 -4.59 -13.98
CA PRO A 193 -5.96 -5.74 -14.05
C PRO A 193 -5.73 -6.79 -12.96
N GLU A 194 -4.49 -6.94 -12.50
CA GLU A 194 -4.08 -7.93 -11.49
C GLU A 194 -3.99 -7.35 -10.08
N SER A 195 -4.22 -6.03 -9.90
CA SER A 195 -4.19 -5.41 -8.59
C SER A 195 -5.57 -5.38 -7.97
N SER A 196 -5.63 -5.66 -6.69
CA SER A 196 -6.87 -5.65 -5.90
C SER A 196 -7.52 -4.27 -5.80
N GLY A 197 -6.74 -3.21 -6.00
CA GLY A 197 -7.20 -1.84 -5.81
C GLY A 197 -7.47 -1.44 -4.37
N LEU A 198 -7.59 -2.41 -3.48
CA LEU A 198 -7.94 -2.20 -2.09
C LEU A 198 -6.81 -1.53 -1.30
N GLY A 199 -5.55 -1.83 -1.59
CA GLY A 199 -4.40 -1.18 -0.94
C GLY A 199 -4.38 0.34 -1.15
N ILE A 200 -4.69 0.81 -2.36
CA ILE A 200 -4.77 2.25 -2.64
C ILE A 200 -6.02 2.88 -2.03
N TYR A 201 -7.15 2.17 -2.03
CA TYR A 201 -8.35 2.61 -1.33
C TYR A 201 -8.07 2.83 0.16
N VAL A 202 -7.49 1.83 0.83
CA VAL A 202 -7.12 1.92 2.27
C VAL A 202 -6.11 3.03 2.52
N ALA A 203 -5.08 3.16 1.67
CA ALA A 203 -4.11 4.25 1.75
C ALA A 203 -4.79 5.63 1.64
N ASN A 204 -5.80 5.78 0.78
CA ASN A 204 -6.56 7.01 0.65
C ASN A 204 -7.38 7.32 1.91
N GLN A 205 -8.03 6.31 2.49
CA GLN A 205 -8.78 6.47 3.75
C GLN A 205 -7.84 6.90 4.90
N PHE A 206 -6.68 6.24 5.03
CA PHE A 206 -5.69 6.58 6.05
C PHE A 206 -5.14 8.00 5.87
N ALA A 207 -4.81 8.40 4.64
CA ALA A 207 -4.33 9.75 4.37
C ALA A 207 -5.37 10.81 4.75
N ARG A 208 -6.63 10.61 4.33
CA ARG A 208 -7.75 11.53 4.63
C ARG A 208 -8.01 11.64 6.14
N ALA A 209 -7.95 10.53 6.89
CA ALA A 209 -8.10 10.53 8.34
C ALA A 209 -7.02 11.37 9.05
N MET A 210 -5.88 11.56 8.40
CA MET A 210 -4.76 12.39 8.90
C MET A 210 -4.71 13.77 8.24
N ASN A 211 -5.78 14.24 7.58
CA ASN A 211 -5.82 15.49 6.81
C ASN A 211 -4.75 15.57 5.69
N GLY A 212 -4.27 14.43 5.24
CA GLY A 212 -3.38 14.29 4.10
C GLY A 212 -4.14 13.92 2.82
N ARG A 213 -3.39 13.75 1.75
CA ARG A 213 -3.91 13.26 0.47
C ARG A 213 -2.92 12.34 -0.20
N ILE A 214 -3.41 11.38 -0.95
CA ILE A 214 -2.58 10.59 -1.85
C ILE A 214 -2.76 11.08 -3.28
N GLY A 215 -1.82 10.74 -4.13
CA GLY A 215 -1.88 11.03 -5.55
C GLY A 215 -0.94 10.17 -6.35
N LEU A 216 -0.99 10.36 -7.65
CA LEU A 216 -0.34 9.54 -8.64
C LEU A 216 0.25 10.44 -9.73
N ILE A 217 1.45 10.10 -10.21
CA ILE A 217 2.08 10.73 -11.36
C ILE A 217 2.41 9.63 -12.37
N ARG A 218 1.89 9.80 -13.58
CA ARG A 218 2.17 8.90 -14.70
C ARG A 218 3.48 9.30 -15.38
N HIS A 219 4.32 8.31 -15.66
CA HIS A 219 5.53 8.45 -16.45
C HIS A 219 5.47 7.53 -17.68
N ARG A 220 6.42 7.67 -18.60
CA ARG A 220 6.54 6.80 -19.77
C ARG A 220 7.01 5.38 -19.40
N ASP A 221 7.65 5.24 -18.26
CA ASP A 221 8.33 4.05 -17.75
C ASP A 221 7.90 3.71 -16.32
N GLY A 222 6.59 3.81 -16.03
CA GLY A 222 6.00 3.44 -14.74
C GLY A 222 5.21 4.55 -14.06
N LEU A 223 5.05 4.46 -12.74
CA LEU A 223 4.21 5.34 -11.93
C LEU A 223 4.97 5.88 -10.72
N THR A 224 4.49 6.99 -10.17
CA THR A 224 4.86 7.47 -8.84
C THR A 224 3.60 7.61 -8.00
N PHE A 225 3.47 6.82 -6.96
CA PHE A 225 2.49 7.08 -5.91
C PHE A 225 3.09 8.01 -4.86
N TYR A 226 2.28 8.92 -4.34
CA TYR A 226 2.73 9.81 -3.27
C TYR A 226 1.64 10.06 -2.24
N VAL A 227 2.06 10.36 -1.03
CA VAL A 227 1.22 10.92 0.03
C VAL A 227 1.76 12.29 0.41
N GLU A 228 0.88 13.26 0.57
CA GLU A 228 1.18 14.59 1.11
C GLU A 228 0.55 14.74 2.49
N MET A 229 1.39 15.09 3.44
CA MET A 229 1.01 15.30 4.83
C MET A 229 1.27 16.75 5.23
N PRO A 230 0.37 17.38 6.02
CA PRO A 230 0.60 18.74 6.52
C PRO A 230 1.83 18.79 7.42
N ILE A 231 2.57 19.89 7.34
CA ILE A 231 3.70 20.13 8.24
C ILE A 231 3.18 20.31 9.67
N SER A 232 3.83 19.66 10.62
CA SER A 232 3.59 19.92 12.04
C SER A 232 4.09 21.32 12.38
N ARG A 233 3.20 22.18 12.91
CA ARG A 233 3.57 23.49 13.43
C ARG A 233 4.10 23.45 14.86
N GLN A 234 4.11 22.29 15.48
CA GLN A 234 4.80 22.10 16.75
C GLN A 234 6.30 22.19 16.48
N LEU A 235 6.91 23.25 16.97
CA LEU A 235 8.35 23.38 17.05
C LEU A 235 8.87 22.19 17.87
N SER A 236 9.82 21.47 17.33
CA SER A 236 10.61 20.49 18.05
C SER A 236 11.25 21.22 19.22
N LEU A 237 10.72 21.05 20.41
CA LEU A 237 11.45 21.36 21.63
C LEU A 237 12.50 20.25 21.78
N ILE A 238 13.71 20.55 21.34
CA ILE A 238 14.96 19.87 21.73
C ILE A 238 15.58 20.64 22.84
#